data_8f82165584c16b89411f7d01d38cb84b
#
_entry.id   8f82165584c16b89411f7d01d38cb84b
#
_cell.length_a   1.000
_cell.length_b   1.000
_cell.length_c   1.000
_cell.angle_alpha   90.00
_cell.angle_beta   90.00
_cell.angle_gamma   90.00
#
_symmetry.space_group_name_H-M   'P 1'
#
loop_
_entity.id
_entity.type
_entity.pdbx_description
1 polymer ?
#
loop_
_entity_poly.entity_id
_entity_poly.type
_entity_poly.pdbx_seq_one_letter_code
_entity_poly.pdbx_strand_id
1 'polypeptide(L)'
;EEIGRTLQPTIALWGDAKEGIKDLASVMQSDAKQQKERRASYIEEVSKHMRDWRASVNERLTSDEIPINMARLMHELNNELPENAILVADGGFAAHWGGLLYDTKRAGRGFLPDRGFASIGYGLPGAIGGALANSGPIVAITGDGGFNMTLGELETAKRMELEFVIIVVNNAASGYVKALQHLMSGEGAYQSSDLQETN
;
A
#
# COMPACT_ATOMS: atom_id res chain seq x y z
N GLU A 1 -26.48 -4.81 -4.54
CA GLU A 1 -27.52 -3.75 -4.60
C GLU A 1 -27.07 -2.52 -5.42
N GLU A 2 -25.82 -2.49 -5.86
CA GLU A 2 -25.22 -1.37 -6.59
C GLU A 2 -24.88 -1.72 -8.06
N ILE A 3 -25.25 -2.94 -8.50
CA ILE A 3 -24.98 -3.39 -9.87
C ILE A 3 -25.73 -2.49 -10.86
N GLY A 4 -25.01 -1.91 -11.81
CA GLY A 4 -25.56 -1.01 -12.83
C GLY A 4 -25.71 0.44 -12.42
N ARG A 5 -25.31 0.83 -11.18
CA ARG A 5 -25.44 2.21 -10.69
C ARG A 5 -24.56 3.20 -11.47
N THR A 6 -23.31 2.82 -11.72
CA THR A 6 -22.36 3.71 -12.41
C THR A 6 -22.15 3.32 -13.85
N LEU A 7 -22.05 2.02 -14.14
CA LEU A 7 -21.88 1.47 -15.46
C LEU A 7 -22.83 0.29 -15.65
N GLN A 8 -23.47 0.19 -16.84
CA GLN A 8 -24.30 -0.96 -17.17
C GLN A 8 -23.40 -2.16 -17.44
N PRO A 9 -23.49 -3.25 -16.67
CA PRO A 9 -22.72 -4.45 -16.94
C PRO A 9 -23.27 -5.20 -18.15
N THR A 10 -22.41 -5.80 -18.95
CA THR A 10 -22.84 -6.72 -20.00
C THR A 10 -23.46 -7.97 -19.41
N ILE A 11 -22.89 -8.46 -18.31
CA ILE A 11 -23.40 -9.60 -17.53
C ILE A 11 -23.23 -9.25 -16.04
N ALA A 12 -24.26 -9.44 -15.25
CA ALA A 12 -24.24 -9.27 -13.81
C ALA A 12 -24.33 -10.63 -13.12
N LEU A 13 -23.36 -10.95 -12.29
CA LEU A 13 -23.36 -12.14 -11.44
C LEU A 13 -23.62 -11.70 -10.00
N TRP A 14 -24.80 -12.00 -9.51
CA TRP A 14 -25.17 -11.71 -8.13
C TRP A 14 -25.09 -12.98 -7.29
N GLY A 15 -24.13 -13.06 -6.40
CA GLY A 15 -23.88 -14.22 -5.56
C GLY A 15 -22.65 -14.02 -4.68
N ASP A 16 -22.20 -15.08 -4.03
CA ASP A 16 -20.95 -15.09 -3.31
C ASP A 16 -19.77 -14.94 -4.28
N ALA A 17 -18.89 -13.95 -4.02
CA ALA A 17 -17.79 -13.64 -4.91
C ALA A 17 -16.78 -14.79 -5.06
N LYS A 18 -16.54 -15.57 -4.00
CA LYS A 18 -15.61 -16.70 -4.02
C LYS A 18 -16.14 -17.82 -4.90
N GLU A 19 -17.43 -18.18 -4.73
CA GLU A 19 -18.05 -19.23 -5.52
C GLU A 19 -18.22 -18.79 -6.99
N GLY A 20 -18.63 -17.54 -7.22
CA GLY A 20 -18.72 -16.99 -8.58
C GLY A 20 -17.38 -16.97 -9.33
N ILE A 21 -16.28 -16.60 -8.67
CA ILE A 21 -14.93 -16.65 -9.28
C ILE A 21 -14.49 -18.11 -9.52
N LYS A 22 -14.81 -19.03 -8.62
CA LYS A 22 -14.50 -20.46 -8.77
C LYS A 22 -15.22 -21.06 -9.99
N ASP A 23 -16.51 -20.78 -10.13
CA ASP A 23 -17.30 -21.25 -11.25
C ASP A 23 -16.80 -20.66 -12.57
N LEU A 24 -16.52 -19.36 -12.59
CA LEU A 24 -15.94 -18.69 -13.76
C LEU A 24 -14.59 -19.31 -14.15
N ALA A 25 -13.71 -19.55 -13.19
CA ALA A 25 -12.42 -20.20 -13.43
C ALA A 25 -12.59 -21.61 -14.00
N SER A 26 -13.56 -22.39 -13.50
CA SER A 26 -13.87 -23.74 -14.00
C SER A 26 -14.33 -23.71 -15.46
N VAL A 27 -15.23 -22.80 -15.80
CA VAL A 27 -15.70 -22.64 -17.19
C VAL A 27 -14.57 -22.21 -18.14
N MET A 28 -13.68 -21.36 -17.68
CA MET A 28 -12.56 -20.84 -18.49
C MET A 28 -11.40 -21.83 -18.67
N GLN A 29 -11.36 -22.93 -17.93
CA GLN A 29 -10.26 -23.93 -18.03
C GLN A 29 -10.17 -24.55 -19.42
N SER A 30 -11.28 -24.82 -20.08
CA SER A 30 -11.31 -25.41 -21.42
C SER A 30 -10.58 -24.56 -22.46
N ASP A 31 -10.64 -23.23 -22.31
CA ASP A 31 -10.09 -22.27 -23.25
C ASP A 31 -8.76 -21.65 -22.78
N ALA A 32 -8.25 -22.07 -21.62
CA ALA A 32 -7.11 -21.45 -20.96
C ALA A 32 -5.86 -21.38 -21.87
N LYS A 33 -5.56 -22.44 -22.63
CA LYS A 33 -4.43 -22.48 -23.55
C LYS A 33 -4.58 -21.46 -24.67
N GLN A 34 -5.74 -21.44 -25.34
CA GLN A 34 -6.03 -20.49 -26.42
C GLN A 34 -6.01 -19.05 -25.92
N GLN A 35 -6.56 -18.79 -24.74
CA GLN A 35 -6.56 -17.45 -24.15
C GLN A 35 -5.14 -17.00 -23.78
N LYS A 36 -4.29 -17.90 -23.30
CA LYS A 36 -2.87 -17.61 -23.01
C LYS A 36 -2.13 -17.22 -24.30
N GLU A 37 -2.29 -17.98 -25.37
CA GLU A 37 -1.67 -17.69 -26.66
C GLU A 37 -2.15 -16.34 -27.23
N ARG A 38 -3.46 -16.08 -27.17
CA ARG A 38 -4.08 -14.84 -27.63
C ARG A 38 -3.59 -13.60 -26.89
N ARG A 39 -3.26 -13.75 -25.59
CA ARG A 39 -2.80 -12.66 -24.73
C ARG A 39 -1.30 -12.53 -24.62
N ALA A 40 -0.52 -13.38 -25.30
CA ALA A 40 0.93 -13.40 -25.13
C ALA A 40 1.58 -12.05 -25.44
N SER A 41 1.20 -11.39 -26.54
CA SER A 41 1.73 -10.06 -26.89
C SER A 41 1.36 -8.98 -25.86
N TYR A 42 0.13 -8.98 -25.37
CA TYR A 42 -0.28 -8.06 -24.31
C TYR A 42 0.48 -8.26 -23.01
N ILE A 43 0.67 -9.53 -22.60
CA ILE A 43 1.43 -9.86 -21.40
C ILE A 43 2.89 -9.40 -21.54
N GLU A 44 3.50 -9.61 -22.72
CA GLU A 44 4.87 -9.14 -22.99
C GLU A 44 4.96 -7.61 -22.96
N GLU A 45 4.00 -6.90 -23.55
CA GLU A 45 3.94 -5.45 -23.49
C GLU A 45 3.85 -4.92 -22.05
N VAL A 46 2.93 -5.47 -21.23
CA VAL A 46 2.81 -5.13 -19.80
C VAL A 46 4.10 -5.43 -19.06
N SER A 47 4.69 -6.60 -19.30
CA SER A 47 5.95 -7.00 -18.65
C SER A 47 7.09 -6.07 -19.03
N LYS A 48 7.14 -5.62 -20.28
CA LYS A 48 8.14 -4.65 -20.74
C LYS A 48 7.96 -3.31 -20.02
N HIS A 49 6.74 -2.78 -19.95
CA HIS A 49 6.48 -1.52 -19.25
C HIS A 49 6.83 -1.60 -17.76
N MET A 50 6.57 -2.73 -17.11
CA MET A 50 6.98 -2.96 -15.72
C MET A 50 8.50 -2.98 -15.56
N ARG A 51 9.23 -3.64 -16.45
CA ARG A 51 10.71 -3.65 -16.43
C ARG A 51 11.27 -2.24 -16.65
N ASP A 52 10.76 -1.53 -17.65
CA ASP A 52 11.21 -0.17 -17.99
C ASP A 52 10.96 0.80 -16.82
N TRP A 53 9.79 0.69 -16.17
CA TRP A 53 9.48 1.48 -14.99
C TRP A 53 10.42 1.15 -13.81
N ARG A 54 10.66 -0.13 -13.51
CA ARG A 54 11.59 -0.54 -12.45
C ARG A 54 13.01 -0.05 -12.72
N ALA A 55 13.45 -0.12 -13.98
CA ALA A 55 14.74 0.43 -14.36
C ALA A 55 14.82 1.95 -14.13
N SER A 56 13.75 2.69 -14.45
CA SER A 56 13.69 4.14 -14.27
C SER A 56 13.74 4.61 -12.80
N VAL A 57 13.31 3.77 -11.87
CA VAL A 57 13.32 4.09 -10.42
C VAL A 57 14.53 3.51 -9.68
N ASN A 58 15.38 2.74 -10.35
CA ASN A 58 16.47 1.99 -9.71
C ASN A 58 17.46 2.89 -8.97
N GLU A 59 17.80 4.05 -9.51
CA GLU A 59 18.69 5.01 -8.86
C GLU A 59 18.14 5.46 -7.50
N ARG A 60 16.82 5.64 -7.38
CA ARG A 60 16.15 5.99 -6.12
C ARG A 60 16.08 4.81 -5.15
N LEU A 61 15.97 3.57 -5.66
CA LEU A 61 15.94 2.36 -4.84
C LEU A 61 17.30 2.08 -4.17
N THR A 62 18.39 2.52 -4.78
CA THR A 62 19.77 2.31 -4.29
C THR A 62 20.42 3.59 -3.77
N SER A 63 19.67 4.68 -3.61
CA SER A 63 20.18 5.97 -3.14
C SER A 63 20.71 5.88 -1.71
N ASP A 64 21.87 6.49 -1.47
CA ASP A 64 22.46 6.65 -0.14
C ASP A 64 22.29 8.10 0.39
N GLU A 65 21.33 8.85 -0.17
CA GLU A 65 21.06 10.22 0.25
C GLU A 65 20.57 10.31 1.69
N ILE A 66 20.90 11.43 2.32
CA ILE A 66 20.40 11.82 3.66
C ILE A 66 19.71 13.17 3.51
N PRO A 67 18.43 13.29 3.87
CA PRO A 67 17.55 12.26 4.47
C PRO A 67 17.23 11.11 3.51
N ILE A 68 16.92 9.95 4.08
CA ILE A 68 16.70 8.69 3.34
C ILE A 68 15.61 8.84 2.27
N ASN A 69 15.89 8.36 1.06
CA ASN A 69 14.90 8.28 0.00
C ASN A 69 13.86 7.18 0.33
N MET A 70 12.57 7.49 0.22
CA MET A 70 11.50 6.54 0.51
C MET A 70 11.52 5.30 -0.39
N ALA A 71 12.00 5.43 -1.63
CA ALA A 71 12.18 4.28 -2.50
C ALA A 71 13.25 3.32 -1.95
N ARG A 72 14.33 3.83 -1.35
CA ARG A 72 15.34 3.03 -0.67
C ARG A 72 14.74 2.27 0.53
N LEU A 73 13.92 2.92 1.34
CA LEU A 73 13.24 2.23 2.44
C LEU A 73 12.38 1.08 1.92
N MET A 74 11.62 1.27 0.85
CA MET A 74 10.80 0.19 0.26
C MET A 74 11.66 -0.93 -0.31
N HIS A 75 12.81 -0.61 -0.89
CA HIS A 75 13.77 -1.59 -1.37
C HIS A 75 14.30 -2.49 -0.24
N GLU A 76 14.70 -1.89 0.88
CA GLU A 76 15.16 -2.65 2.05
C GLU A 76 14.04 -3.51 2.64
N LEU A 77 12.81 -3.00 2.74
CA LEU A 77 11.67 -3.79 3.19
C LEU A 77 11.37 -4.98 2.28
N ASN A 78 11.53 -4.82 0.98
CA ASN A 78 11.39 -5.93 0.04
C ASN A 78 12.46 -7.01 0.24
N ASN A 79 13.69 -6.64 0.60
CA ASN A 79 14.78 -7.56 0.80
C ASN A 79 14.71 -8.28 2.15
N GLU A 80 14.42 -7.54 3.21
CA GLU A 80 14.52 -8.01 4.60
C GLU A 80 13.25 -8.72 5.10
N LEU A 81 12.06 -8.32 4.64
CA LEU A 81 10.83 -8.92 5.15
C LEU A 81 10.65 -10.35 4.64
N PRO A 82 10.29 -11.30 5.53
CA PRO A 82 9.98 -12.66 5.12
C PRO A 82 8.68 -12.76 4.33
N GLU A 83 8.47 -13.89 3.65
CA GLU A 83 7.31 -14.11 2.78
C GLU A 83 5.96 -13.97 3.49
N ASN A 84 5.90 -14.33 4.78
CA ASN A 84 4.69 -14.25 5.58
C ASN A 84 4.49 -12.91 6.31
N ALA A 85 5.37 -11.93 6.08
CA ALA A 85 5.19 -10.60 6.66
C ALA A 85 3.99 -9.88 6.05
N ILE A 86 3.41 -8.98 6.83
CA ILE A 86 2.36 -8.07 6.41
C ILE A 86 2.86 -6.65 6.57
N LEU A 87 2.86 -5.90 5.48
CA LEU A 87 3.09 -4.46 5.50
C LEU A 87 1.75 -3.73 5.66
N VAL A 88 1.59 -3.00 6.75
CA VAL A 88 0.48 -2.09 7.00
C VAL A 88 0.92 -0.68 6.62
N ALA A 89 0.17 0.01 5.78
CA ALA A 89 0.52 1.37 5.37
C ALA A 89 -0.60 2.36 5.69
N ASP A 90 -0.22 3.39 6.43
CA ASP A 90 -1.10 4.51 6.79
C ASP A 90 -1.52 5.30 5.55
N GLY A 91 -2.49 6.18 5.69
CA GLY A 91 -2.92 7.12 4.67
C GLY A 91 -1.82 8.05 4.15
N GLY A 92 -2.16 8.87 3.18
CA GLY A 92 -1.20 9.81 2.59
C GLY A 92 -0.09 9.13 1.78
N PHE A 93 1.11 9.68 1.83
CA PHE A 93 2.24 9.16 1.05
C PHE A 93 2.74 7.78 1.52
N ALA A 94 2.55 7.39 2.78
CA ALA A 94 2.94 6.06 3.26
C ALA A 94 2.31 4.95 2.41
N ALA A 95 0.99 5.02 2.18
CA ALA A 95 0.30 4.06 1.32
C ALA A 95 0.70 4.15 -0.15
N HIS A 96 1.05 5.34 -0.65
CA HIS A 96 1.50 5.50 -2.04
C HIS A 96 2.87 4.84 -2.27
N TRP A 97 3.83 5.08 -1.39
CA TRP A 97 5.16 4.46 -1.49
C TRP A 97 5.07 2.94 -1.40
N GLY A 98 4.30 2.42 -0.43
CA GLY A 98 4.04 0.98 -0.34
C GLY A 98 3.38 0.43 -1.60
N GLY A 99 2.31 1.08 -2.08
CA GLY A 99 1.59 0.64 -3.29
C GLY A 99 2.41 0.69 -4.58
N LEU A 100 3.40 1.59 -4.67
CA LEU A 100 4.26 1.71 -5.85
C LEU A 100 5.43 0.72 -5.83
N LEU A 101 6.04 0.46 -4.68
CA LEU A 101 7.37 -0.13 -4.62
C LEU A 101 7.48 -1.38 -3.74
N TYR A 102 6.46 -1.69 -2.92
CA TYR A 102 6.45 -2.91 -2.13
C TYR A 102 5.94 -4.09 -2.96
N ASP A 103 6.70 -5.16 -3.00
CA ASP A 103 6.36 -6.41 -3.68
C ASP A 103 5.81 -7.44 -2.68
N THR A 104 4.52 -7.74 -2.79
CA THR A 104 3.94 -8.83 -1.99
C THR A 104 4.50 -10.18 -2.46
N LYS A 105 5.05 -10.95 -1.52
CA LYS A 105 5.76 -12.21 -1.83
C LYS A 105 4.82 -13.42 -1.93
N ARG A 106 3.57 -13.26 -1.48
CA ARG A 106 2.55 -14.33 -1.53
C ARG A 106 1.18 -13.77 -1.89
N ALA A 107 0.29 -14.64 -2.34
CA ALA A 107 -1.12 -14.32 -2.51
C ALA A 107 -1.79 -14.05 -1.16
N GLY A 108 -2.80 -13.20 -1.13
CA GLY A 108 -3.56 -12.85 0.05
C GLY A 108 -3.19 -11.48 0.63
N ARG A 109 -3.33 -11.32 1.94
CA ARG A 109 -3.20 -10.04 2.62
C ARG A 109 -1.75 -9.76 3.04
N GLY A 110 -0.82 -9.66 2.10
CA GLY A 110 0.58 -9.28 2.37
C GLY A 110 0.79 -7.76 2.47
N PHE A 111 -0.16 -6.96 1.97
CA PHE A 111 -0.13 -5.51 2.02
C PHE A 111 -1.52 -4.98 2.40
N LEU A 112 -1.59 -4.19 3.47
CA LEU A 112 -2.82 -3.61 4.01
C LEU A 112 -2.71 -2.08 4.00
N PRO A 113 -3.01 -1.44 2.87
CA PRO A 113 -3.03 0.02 2.78
C PRO A 113 -4.36 0.56 3.31
N ASP A 114 -4.31 1.72 3.92
CA ASP A 114 -5.50 2.50 4.23
C ASP A 114 -6.08 3.12 2.95
N ARG A 115 -6.97 2.39 2.31
CA ARG A 115 -7.66 2.81 1.08
C ARG A 115 -9.17 2.71 1.23
N GLY A 116 -9.87 3.47 0.38
CA GLY A 116 -11.30 3.67 0.49
C GLY A 116 -11.57 4.99 1.20
N PHE A 117 -11.78 4.99 2.49
CA PHE A 117 -11.96 6.22 3.29
C PHE A 117 -10.66 7.00 3.51
N ALA A 118 -9.53 6.31 3.46
CA ALA A 118 -8.18 6.88 3.61
C ALA A 118 -7.98 7.68 4.90
N SER A 119 -8.35 7.09 6.03
CA SER A 119 -8.28 7.72 7.35
C SER A 119 -6.83 7.75 7.85
N ILE A 120 -6.21 8.93 7.82
CA ILE A 120 -4.87 9.14 8.37
C ILE A 120 -4.87 8.77 9.87
N GLY A 121 -3.81 8.10 10.31
CA GLY A 121 -3.71 7.55 11.67
C GLY A 121 -4.00 6.04 11.73
N TYR A 122 -4.31 5.40 10.60
CA TYR A 122 -4.56 3.96 10.53
C TYR A 122 -3.32 3.12 10.85
N GLY A 123 -2.12 3.62 10.62
CA GLY A 123 -0.87 2.84 10.69
C GLY A 123 -0.70 2.07 11.99
N LEU A 124 -0.77 2.73 13.14
CA LEU A 124 -0.61 2.09 14.45
C LEU A 124 -1.80 1.18 14.81
N PRO A 125 -3.08 1.60 14.73
CA PRO A 125 -4.22 0.71 14.95
C PRO A 125 -4.26 -0.48 14.00
N GLY A 126 -3.87 -0.27 12.74
CA GLY A 126 -3.77 -1.34 11.74
C GLY A 126 -2.68 -2.37 12.09
N ALA A 127 -1.54 -1.94 12.64
CA ALA A 127 -0.50 -2.84 13.14
C ALA A 127 -0.99 -3.66 14.34
N ILE A 128 -1.69 -3.02 15.29
CA ILE A 128 -2.31 -3.69 16.45
C ILE A 128 -3.30 -4.76 15.96
N GLY A 129 -4.21 -4.40 15.06
CA GLY A 129 -5.17 -5.34 14.48
C GLY A 129 -4.49 -6.49 13.72
N GLY A 130 -3.44 -6.19 12.98
CA GLY A 130 -2.62 -7.18 12.28
C GLY A 130 -1.94 -8.16 13.24
N ALA A 131 -1.33 -7.67 14.30
CA ALA A 131 -0.67 -8.49 15.32
C ALA A 131 -1.64 -9.39 16.07
N LEU A 132 -2.87 -8.93 16.32
CA LEU A 132 -3.93 -9.74 16.93
C LEU A 132 -4.47 -10.83 15.99
N ALA A 133 -4.51 -10.57 14.69
CA ALA A 133 -5.15 -11.44 13.71
C ALA A 133 -4.19 -12.42 13.01
N ASN A 134 -2.88 -12.24 13.13
CA ASN A 134 -1.88 -12.95 12.34
C ASN A 134 -0.69 -13.39 13.19
N SER A 135 -0.09 -14.51 12.81
CA SER A 135 1.10 -15.07 13.46
C SER A 135 2.42 -14.69 12.77
N GLY A 136 2.37 -13.97 11.65
CA GLY A 136 3.56 -13.50 10.93
C GLY A 136 4.01 -12.12 11.39
N PRO A 137 5.23 -11.69 11.02
CA PRO A 137 5.72 -10.36 11.32
C PRO A 137 4.83 -9.26 10.74
N ILE A 138 4.52 -8.28 11.57
CA ILE A 138 3.77 -7.08 11.18
C ILE A 138 4.73 -5.89 11.15
N VAL A 139 4.79 -5.21 10.05
CA VAL A 139 5.51 -3.94 9.89
C VAL A 139 4.52 -2.88 9.45
N ALA A 140 4.46 -1.77 10.17
CA ALA A 140 3.64 -0.64 9.79
C ALA A 140 4.52 0.53 9.35
N ILE A 141 4.06 1.25 8.33
CA ILE A 141 4.64 2.51 7.88
C ILE A 141 3.60 3.62 8.01
N THR A 142 3.96 4.69 8.68
CA THR A 142 3.10 5.85 8.93
C THR A 142 3.89 7.14 8.80
N GLY A 143 3.22 8.24 8.49
CA GLY A 143 3.80 9.57 8.61
C GLY A 143 3.75 10.06 10.06
N ASP A 144 4.55 11.09 10.37
CA ASP A 144 4.57 11.77 11.67
C ASP A 144 3.18 12.30 12.07
N GLY A 145 2.47 12.93 11.15
CA GLY A 145 1.10 13.41 11.40
C GLY A 145 0.12 12.29 11.71
N GLY A 146 0.17 11.20 10.96
CA GLY A 146 -0.69 10.02 11.21
C GLY A 146 -0.38 9.33 12.53
N PHE A 147 0.90 9.12 12.82
CA PHE A 147 1.34 8.54 14.07
C PHE A 147 0.89 9.33 15.30
N ASN A 148 1.04 10.66 15.24
CA ASN A 148 0.63 11.54 16.34
C ASN A 148 -0.87 11.51 16.64
N MET A 149 -1.72 11.22 15.65
CA MET A 149 -3.17 11.11 15.86
C MET A 149 -3.57 9.93 16.74
N THR A 150 -2.76 8.88 16.75
CA THR A 150 -3.08 7.61 17.43
C THR A 150 -2.00 7.16 18.40
N LEU A 151 -1.07 8.04 18.75
CA LEU A 151 0.07 7.76 19.63
C LEU A 151 -0.34 7.09 20.96
N GLY A 152 -1.49 7.44 21.50
CA GLY A 152 -2.03 6.85 22.74
C GLY A 152 -2.23 5.32 22.64
N GLU A 153 -2.40 4.77 21.44
CA GLU A 153 -2.59 3.33 21.22
C GLU A 153 -1.31 2.50 21.46
N LEU A 154 -0.16 3.14 21.63
CA LEU A 154 1.06 2.44 22.10
C LEU A 154 0.83 1.84 23.50
N GLU A 155 0.01 2.45 24.33
CA GLU A 155 -0.40 1.88 25.62
C GLU A 155 -1.19 0.58 25.42
N THR A 156 -2.13 0.58 24.46
CA THR A 156 -2.90 -0.63 24.11
C THR A 156 -1.96 -1.75 23.63
N ALA A 157 -1.03 -1.44 22.73
CA ALA A 157 -0.05 -2.41 22.24
C ALA A 157 0.81 -2.97 23.39
N LYS A 158 1.28 -2.10 24.28
CA LYS A 158 2.09 -2.49 25.44
C LYS A 158 1.32 -3.37 26.41
N ARG A 159 0.09 -2.97 26.76
CA ARG A 159 -0.76 -3.72 27.69
C ARG A 159 -1.14 -5.10 27.16
N MET A 160 -1.31 -5.23 25.85
CA MET A 160 -1.64 -6.48 25.18
C MET A 160 -0.41 -7.31 24.77
N GLU A 161 0.80 -6.84 25.11
CA GLU A 161 2.06 -7.51 24.79
C GLU A 161 2.22 -7.84 23.30
N LEU A 162 1.79 -6.93 22.42
CA LEU A 162 1.83 -7.15 20.97
C LEU A 162 3.20 -6.83 20.40
N GLU A 163 3.66 -7.70 19.50
CA GLU A 163 4.94 -7.53 18.80
C GLU A 163 4.71 -7.10 17.35
N PHE A 164 5.21 -5.94 16.99
CA PHE A 164 5.27 -5.43 15.63
C PHE A 164 6.34 -4.33 15.50
N VAL A 165 6.71 -4.01 14.28
CA VAL A 165 7.59 -2.88 13.97
C VAL A 165 6.75 -1.74 13.43
N ILE A 166 6.96 -0.53 13.93
CA ILE A 166 6.39 0.68 13.35
C ILE A 166 7.49 1.61 12.85
N ILE A 167 7.40 2.00 11.59
CA ILE A 167 8.31 2.92 10.93
C ILE A 167 7.59 4.26 10.78
N VAL A 168 8.07 5.27 11.52
CA VAL A 168 7.52 6.62 11.42
C VAL A 168 8.39 7.44 10.48
N VAL A 169 7.80 7.86 9.36
CA VAL A 169 8.45 8.75 8.38
C VAL A 169 8.16 10.18 8.79
N ASN A 170 9.15 10.80 9.44
CA ASN A 170 9.04 12.19 9.90
C ASN A 170 9.61 13.14 8.86
N ASN A 171 8.76 13.90 8.22
CA ASN A 171 9.14 14.98 7.30
C ASN A 171 8.61 16.35 7.77
N ALA A 172 8.13 16.43 9.01
CA ALA A 172 7.55 17.62 9.61
C ALA A 172 6.47 18.30 8.73
N ALA A 173 5.71 17.49 8.00
CA ALA A 173 4.68 18.02 7.11
C ALA A 173 3.53 17.04 6.87
N SER A 174 2.33 17.59 6.66
CA SER A 174 1.24 16.88 5.99
C SER A 174 1.55 16.77 4.49
N GLY A 175 2.54 15.93 4.14
CA GLY A 175 3.19 15.94 2.85
C GLY A 175 2.26 15.76 1.66
N TYR A 176 1.24 14.90 1.78
CA TYR A 176 0.25 14.71 0.71
C TYR A 176 -0.61 15.96 0.50
N VAL A 177 -1.05 16.61 1.58
CA VAL A 177 -1.82 17.87 1.53
C VAL A 177 -0.95 18.96 0.91
N LYS A 178 0.30 19.08 1.34
CA LYS A 178 1.25 20.05 0.79
C LYS A 178 1.46 19.87 -0.71
N ALA A 179 1.60 18.63 -1.17
CA ALA A 179 1.73 18.32 -2.60
C ALA A 179 0.46 18.70 -3.39
N LEU A 180 -0.73 18.47 -2.83
CA LEU A 180 -1.99 18.88 -3.47
C LEU A 180 -2.10 20.41 -3.53
N GLN A 181 -1.76 21.13 -2.47
CA GLN A 181 -1.73 22.59 -2.47
C GLN A 181 -0.78 23.13 -3.54
N HIS A 182 0.41 22.54 -3.67
CA HIS A 182 1.36 22.89 -4.72
C HIS A 182 0.79 22.68 -6.12
N LEU A 183 0.16 21.53 -6.38
CA LEU A 183 -0.44 21.21 -7.68
C LEU A 183 -1.60 22.13 -8.05
N MET A 184 -2.39 22.55 -7.07
CA MET A 184 -3.60 23.36 -7.31
C MET A 184 -3.32 24.86 -7.36
N SER A 185 -2.36 25.35 -6.58
CA SER A 185 -2.19 26.78 -6.31
C SER A 185 -0.77 27.28 -6.59
N GLY A 186 0.15 26.40 -6.99
CA GLY A 186 1.54 26.73 -7.26
C GLY A 186 2.42 26.78 -6.02
N GLU A 187 3.69 27.10 -6.24
CA GLU A 187 4.72 27.13 -5.20
C GLU A 187 4.45 28.26 -4.19
N GLY A 188 4.64 27.96 -2.90
CA GLY A 188 4.48 28.92 -1.81
C GLY A 188 3.04 29.11 -1.30
N ALA A 189 2.04 28.47 -1.92
CA ALA A 189 0.64 28.55 -1.48
C ALA A 189 0.30 27.48 -0.42
N TYR A 190 1.19 27.28 0.56
CA TYR A 190 1.00 26.23 1.60
C TYR A 190 0.34 26.84 2.84
N GLN A 191 -0.72 26.18 3.29
CA GLN A 191 -1.43 26.56 4.51
C GLN A 191 -1.66 25.34 5.40
N SER A 192 -1.19 25.43 6.64
CA SER A 192 -1.38 24.38 7.66
C SER A 192 -0.85 22.99 7.26
N SER A 193 0.05 22.91 6.30
CA SER A 193 0.65 21.66 5.84
C SER A 193 2.03 21.40 6.42
N ASP A 194 2.72 22.45 6.90
CA ASP A 194 3.97 22.31 7.64
C ASP A 194 3.66 22.07 9.12
N LEU A 195 4.32 21.08 9.70
CA LEU A 195 4.23 20.73 11.11
C LEU A 195 5.50 21.20 11.82
N GLN A 196 5.43 21.38 13.13
CA GLN A 196 6.65 21.59 13.91
C GLN A 196 7.41 20.28 14.02
N GLU A 197 8.74 20.35 13.93
CA GLU A 197 9.57 19.19 14.23
C GLU A 197 9.33 18.76 15.67
N THR A 198 8.99 17.50 15.84
CA THR A 198 8.84 16.84 17.13
C THR A 198 9.78 15.63 17.16
N ASN A 199 10.60 15.56 18.20
CA ASN A 199 11.47 14.42 18.47
C ASN A 199 10.82 13.47 19.47
#